data_15d92fd35888b0049ee558e01545fb69
#
_entry.id   15d92fd35888b0049ee558e01545fb69
#
_cell.length_a   1.000
_cell.length_b   1.000
_cell.length_c   1.000
_cell.angle_alpha   90.00
_cell.angle_beta   90.00
_cell.angle_gamma   90.00
#
_symmetry.space_group_name_H-M   'P 1'
#
loop_
_entity.id
_entity.type
_entity.pdbx_description
1 polymer ?
#
loop_
_entity_poly.entity_id
_entity_poly.type
_entity_poly.pdbx_seq_one_letter_code
_entity_poly.pdbx_strand_id
1 'polypeptide(L)'
;HRKGLTQMQRVTITLDDDLLETLDSLSQRRGYNNRSEAIRDILRSALAQEATQQHGTQGFAVLSYVYEHEKRDLASRIVSTQHHHHDLSVATLHVHINHDDCLEIAVLKGDMGDVQHFADDVIAQRGVRHGHLQCLPKED
;
A
#
# COMPACT_ATOMS: atom_id res chain seq x y z
N HIS A 1 23.25 8.94 18.73
CA HIS A 1 22.16 8.01 18.98
C HIS A 1 22.69 6.73 19.60
N ARG A 2 22.42 6.56 20.87
CA ARG A 2 22.58 5.26 21.49
C ARG A 2 21.61 4.30 20.82
N LYS A 3 22.09 3.35 20.06
CA LYS A 3 21.33 2.14 19.77
C LYS A 3 21.15 1.46 21.12
N GLY A 4 20.04 1.71 21.78
CA GLY A 4 19.68 0.98 22.98
C GLY A 4 19.64 -0.50 22.66
N LEU A 5 20.15 -1.33 23.57
CA LEU A 5 19.96 -2.77 23.47
C LEU A 5 18.47 -3.06 23.39
N THR A 6 18.03 -3.67 22.31
CA THR A 6 16.63 -4.06 22.14
C THR A 6 16.30 -5.17 23.14
N GLN A 7 15.47 -4.84 24.13
CA GLN A 7 14.99 -5.84 25.09
C GLN A 7 13.78 -6.54 24.52
N MET A 8 13.74 -7.85 24.68
CA MET A 8 12.59 -8.67 24.32
C MET A 8 11.58 -8.66 25.47
N GLN A 9 10.34 -8.39 25.15
CA GLN A 9 9.24 -8.43 26.11
C GLN A 9 8.20 -9.43 25.65
N ARG A 10 7.52 -10.05 26.60
CA ARG A 10 6.44 -10.99 26.31
C ARG A 10 5.10 -10.26 26.36
N VAL A 11 4.30 -10.49 25.33
CA VAL A 11 2.94 -9.95 25.23
C VAL A 11 2.01 -11.13 24.96
N THR A 12 0.90 -11.16 25.67
CA THR A 12 -0.14 -12.17 25.45
C THR A 12 -1.29 -11.52 24.70
N ILE A 13 -1.70 -12.14 23.60
CA ILE A 13 -2.84 -11.70 22.81
C ILE A 13 -3.83 -12.84 22.64
N THR A 14 -5.11 -12.49 22.52
CA THR A 14 -6.18 -13.46 22.25
C THR A 14 -6.59 -13.33 20.79
N LEU A 15 -6.60 -14.45 20.09
CA LEU A 15 -7.03 -14.53 18.68
C LEU A 15 -8.21 -15.50 18.61
N ASP A 16 -9.15 -15.22 17.71
CA ASP A 16 -10.17 -16.22 17.40
C ASP A 16 -9.55 -17.40 16.63
N ASP A 17 -10.28 -18.51 16.60
CA ASP A 17 -9.78 -19.75 16.01
C ASP A 17 -9.47 -19.60 14.52
N ASP A 18 -10.31 -18.89 13.77
CA ASP A 18 -10.13 -18.71 12.33
C ASP A 18 -8.87 -17.89 12.03
N LEU A 19 -8.66 -16.82 12.79
CA LEU A 19 -7.45 -15.99 12.62
C LEU A 19 -6.18 -16.75 12.98
N LEU A 20 -6.22 -17.54 14.04
CA LEU A 20 -5.09 -18.36 14.45
C LEU A 20 -4.75 -19.42 13.39
N GLU A 21 -5.75 -20.09 12.84
CA GLU A 21 -5.57 -21.05 11.76
C GLU A 21 -4.96 -20.39 10.52
N THR A 22 -5.43 -19.23 10.16
CA THR A 22 -4.91 -18.43 9.03
C THR A 22 -3.44 -18.07 9.28
N LEU A 23 -3.12 -17.63 10.50
CA LEU A 23 -1.74 -17.31 10.89
C LEU A 23 -0.81 -18.53 10.79
N ASP A 24 -1.26 -19.66 11.27
CA ASP A 24 -0.48 -20.91 11.23
C ASP A 24 -0.24 -21.36 9.79
N SER A 25 -1.25 -21.27 8.93
CA SER A 25 -1.13 -21.57 7.50
C SER A 25 -0.14 -20.65 6.80
N LEU A 26 -0.21 -19.35 7.09
CA LEU A 26 0.71 -18.35 6.55
C LEU A 26 2.14 -18.62 7.01
N SER A 27 2.29 -18.91 8.29
CA SER A 27 3.59 -19.22 8.92
C SER A 27 4.26 -20.41 8.25
N GLN A 28 3.50 -21.46 8.00
CA GLN A 28 4.00 -22.66 7.33
C GLN A 28 4.40 -22.37 5.87
N ARG A 29 3.56 -21.68 5.12
CA ARG A 29 3.83 -21.36 3.71
C ARG A 29 5.07 -20.49 3.53
N ARG A 30 5.33 -19.55 4.45
CA ARG A 30 6.47 -18.64 4.39
C ARG A 30 7.71 -19.16 5.10
N GLY A 31 7.63 -20.34 5.72
CA GLY A 31 8.78 -20.98 6.37
C GLY A 31 9.21 -20.35 7.67
N TYR A 32 8.30 -19.71 8.39
CA TYR A 32 8.58 -19.20 9.74
C TYR A 32 8.72 -20.38 10.72
N ASN A 33 9.65 -20.26 11.65
CA ASN A 33 9.92 -21.31 12.64
C ASN A 33 8.86 -21.38 13.75
N ASN A 34 8.21 -20.26 14.05
CA ASN A 34 7.20 -20.16 15.10
C ASN A 34 6.26 -18.98 14.86
N ARG A 35 5.16 -18.95 15.64
CA ARG A 35 4.16 -17.89 15.55
C ARG A 35 4.72 -16.51 15.87
N SER A 36 5.59 -16.43 16.86
CA SER A 36 6.17 -15.14 17.27
C SER A 36 6.96 -14.50 16.15
N GLU A 37 7.74 -15.28 15.42
CA GLU A 37 8.51 -14.79 14.27
C GLU A 37 7.58 -14.27 13.15
N ALA A 38 6.54 -15.03 12.83
CA ALA A 38 5.54 -14.64 11.84
C ALA A 38 4.84 -13.33 12.23
N ILE A 39 4.41 -13.21 13.48
CA ILE A 39 3.73 -12.01 13.99
C ILE A 39 4.67 -10.81 13.98
N ARG A 40 5.92 -10.96 14.41
CA ARG A 40 6.89 -9.86 14.38
C ARG A 40 7.10 -9.33 12.97
N ASP A 41 7.21 -10.22 11.99
CA ASP A 41 7.44 -9.83 10.60
C ASP A 41 6.22 -9.11 10.01
N ILE A 42 5.03 -9.61 10.29
CA ILE A 42 3.78 -8.97 9.88
C ILE A 42 3.67 -7.58 10.50
N LEU A 43 3.95 -7.44 11.80
CA LEU A 43 3.90 -6.15 12.50
C LEU A 43 4.93 -5.17 11.95
N ARG A 44 6.16 -5.61 11.70
CA ARG A 44 7.18 -4.76 11.10
C ARG A 44 6.75 -4.22 9.74
N SER A 45 6.18 -5.09 8.91
CA SER A 45 5.68 -4.70 7.59
C SER A 45 4.55 -3.67 7.69
N ALA A 46 3.58 -3.91 8.57
CA ALA A 46 2.46 -2.99 8.78
C ALA A 46 2.92 -1.63 9.32
N LEU A 47 3.81 -1.64 10.30
CA LEU A 47 4.34 -0.41 10.90
C LEU A 47 5.25 0.36 9.95
N ALA A 48 6.05 -0.33 9.14
CA ALA A 48 6.86 0.30 8.11
C ALA A 48 5.97 1.00 7.07
N GLN A 49 4.88 0.35 6.66
CA GLN A 49 3.90 0.93 5.74
C GLN A 49 3.26 2.19 6.33
N GLU A 50 2.90 2.16 7.60
CA GLU A 50 2.34 3.31 8.32
C GLU A 50 3.34 4.46 8.43
N ALA A 51 4.60 4.17 8.73
CA ALA A 51 5.65 5.17 8.86
C ALA A 51 5.95 5.90 7.56
N THR A 52 5.77 5.25 6.40
CA THR A 52 6.00 5.87 5.09
C THR A 52 4.96 6.90 4.70
N GLN A 53 3.85 7.00 5.44
CA GLN A 53 2.78 7.95 5.18
C GLN A 53 3.04 9.34 5.77
N GLN A 54 4.17 9.56 6.40
CA GLN A 54 4.49 10.83 7.06
C GLN A 54 4.99 11.88 6.05
N HIS A 55 4.52 13.12 6.23
CA HIS A 55 5.04 14.27 5.47
C HIS A 55 6.53 14.49 5.75
N GLY A 56 7.26 14.93 4.75
CA GLY A 56 8.69 15.21 4.82
C GLY A 56 9.58 14.05 4.36
N THR A 57 9.05 12.86 4.20
CA THR A 57 9.80 11.72 3.66
C THR A 57 9.61 11.67 2.15
N GLN A 58 10.70 11.81 1.40
CA GLN A 58 10.70 11.69 -0.05
C GLN A 58 10.86 10.24 -0.48
N GLY A 59 10.34 9.90 -1.66
CA GLY A 59 10.51 8.56 -2.20
C GLY A 59 9.71 8.32 -3.46
N PHE A 60 9.62 7.06 -3.83
CA PHE A 60 8.78 6.57 -4.90
C PHE A 60 7.61 5.77 -4.33
N ALA A 61 6.59 5.62 -5.13
CA ALA A 61 5.47 4.74 -4.80
C ALA A 61 4.87 4.14 -6.06
N VAL A 62 4.20 3.01 -5.89
CA VAL A 62 3.44 2.37 -6.95
C VAL A 62 1.98 2.32 -6.52
N LEU A 63 1.13 2.97 -7.28
CA LEU A 63 -0.32 2.95 -7.10
C LEU A 63 -0.94 2.09 -8.19
N SER A 64 -1.73 1.10 -7.81
CA SER A 64 -2.46 0.27 -8.76
C SER A 64 -3.94 0.24 -8.38
N TYR A 65 -4.80 0.21 -9.37
CA TYR A 65 -6.25 0.11 -9.18
C TYR A 65 -6.93 -0.34 -10.47
N VAL A 66 -8.14 -0.82 -10.31
CA VAL A 66 -8.99 -1.27 -11.42
C VAL A 66 -10.20 -0.34 -11.53
N TYR A 67 -10.57 0.02 -12.72
CA TYR A 67 -11.77 0.82 -12.97
C TYR A 67 -12.43 0.41 -14.28
N GLU A 68 -13.72 0.72 -14.41
CA GLU A 68 -14.44 0.49 -15.65
C GLU A 68 -14.11 1.59 -16.66
N HIS A 69 -13.50 1.18 -17.73
CA HIS A 69 -13.04 2.00 -18.83
C HIS A 69 -14.14 2.86 -19.48
N GLU A 70 -15.37 2.33 -19.59
CA GLU A 70 -16.47 3.00 -20.30
C GLU A 70 -17.25 3.99 -19.42
N LYS A 71 -17.01 4.06 -18.13
CA LYS A 71 -17.65 5.07 -17.28
C LYS A 71 -16.96 6.41 -17.46
N ARG A 72 -17.52 7.26 -18.33
CA ARG A 72 -16.97 8.58 -18.66
C ARG A 72 -16.70 9.44 -17.44
N ASP A 73 -17.63 9.45 -16.48
CA ASP A 73 -17.49 10.25 -15.27
C ASP A 73 -16.31 9.82 -14.42
N LEU A 74 -16.07 8.51 -14.34
CA LEU A 74 -14.95 7.98 -13.58
C LEU A 74 -13.62 8.34 -14.23
N ALA A 75 -13.47 8.10 -15.53
CA ALA A 75 -12.26 8.44 -16.27
C ALA A 75 -11.94 9.94 -16.15
N SER A 76 -12.95 10.78 -16.29
CA SER A 76 -12.81 12.24 -16.16
C SER A 76 -12.38 12.64 -14.74
N ARG A 77 -12.95 12.03 -13.70
CA ARG A 77 -12.58 12.32 -12.31
C ARG A 77 -11.14 11.89 -12.00
N ILE A 78 -10.71 10.76 -12.50
CA ILE A 78 -9.32 10.28 -12.32
C ILE A 78 -8.34 11.23 -13.00
N VAL A 79 -8.62 11.62 -14.24
CA VAL A 79 -7.80 12.58 -14.99
C VAL A 79 -7.73 13.92 -14.25
N SER A 80 -8.83 14.40 -13.71
CA SER A 80 -8.87 15.64 -12.92
C SER A 80 -8.00 15.55 -11.67
N THR A 81 -8.07 14.41 -10.95
CA THR A 81 -7.24 14.16 -9.78
C THR A 81 -5.76 14.14 -10.16
N GLN A 82 -5.40 13.49 -11.25
CA GLN A 82 -4.02 13.46 -11.75
C GLN A 82 -3.54 14.87 -12.15
N HIS A 83 -4.39 15.71 -12.72
CA HIS A 83 -4.04 17.10 -13.06
C HIS A 83 -3.71 17.94 -11.83
N HIS A 84 -4.42 17.74 -10.73
CA HIS A 84 -4.12 18.45 -9.49
C HIS A 84 -2.81 18.02 -8.85
N HIS A 85 -2.34 16.82 -9.18
CA HIS A 85 -1.12 16.21 -8.61
C HIS A 85 -0.13 15.81 -9.70
N HIS A 86 -0.08 16.54 -10.82
CA HIS A 86 0.75 16.18 -11.98
C HIS A 86 2.25 16.04 -11.66
N ASP A 87 2.73 16.76 -10.65
CA ASP A 87 4.14 16.73 -10.23
C ASP A 87 4.53 15.41 -9.58
N LEU A 88 3.56 14.62 -9.12
CA LEU A 88 3.81 13.33 -8.48
C LEU A 88 3.95 12.19 -9.49
N SER A 89 3.31 12.29 -10.65
CA SER A 89 3.30 11.20 -11.62
C SER A 89 4.59 11.15 -12.43
N VAL A 90 5.26 9.99 -12.41
CA VAL A 90 6.47 9.73 -13.21
C VAL A 90 6.12 8.95 -14.48
N ALA A 91 5.29 7.92 -14.33
CA ALA A 91 4.91 7.03 -15.43
C ALA A 91 3.58 6.36 -15.11
N THR A 92 2.83 6.05 -16.13
CA THR A 92 1.54 5.36 -15.99
C THR A 92 1.45 4.28 -17.05
N LEU A 93 0.97 3.10 -16.66
CA LEU A 93 0.72 1.97 -17.53
C LEU A 93 -0.76 1.58 -17.45
N HIS A 94 -1.40 1.46 -18.61
CA HIS A 94 -2.78 0.99 -18.75
C HIS A 94 -2.78 -0.42 -19.29
N VAL A 95 -3.48 -1.33 -18.62
CA VAL A 95 -3.64 -2.71 -19.06
C VAL A 95 -5.13 -3.04 -19.10
N HIS A 96 -5.62 -3.46 -20.27
CA HIS A 96 -6.99 -3.95 -20.39
C HIS A 96 -7.06 -5.36 -19.81
N ILE A 97 -7.87 -5.51 -18.75
CA ILE A 97 -8.09 -6.82 -18.12
C ILE A 97 -9.09 -7.63 -18.95
N ASN A 98 -10.18 -6.97 -19.35
CA ASN A 98 -11.23 -7.52 -20.19
C ASN A 98 -11.87 -6.37 -20.97
N HIS A 99 -13.03 -6.62 -21.58
CA HIS A 99 -13.73 -5.62 -22.39
C HIS A 99 -14.07 -4.35 -21.63
N ASP A 100 -14.41 -4.47 -20.35
CA ASP A 100 -14.95 -3.36 -19.55
C ASP A 100 -13.93 -2.77 -18.56
N ASP A 101 -13.02 -3.58 -18.05
CA ASP A 101 -12.14 -3.23 -16.93
C ASP A 101 -10.71 -2.92 -17.38
N CYS A 102 -10.17 -1.87 -16.79
CA CYS A 102 -8.79 -1.45 -16.99
C CYS A 102 -8.03 -1.46 -15.67
N LEU A 103 -6.82 -2.04 -15.70
CA LEU A 103 -5.87 -1.92 -14.62
C LEU A 103 -4.93 -0.76 -14.91
N GLU A 104 -4.82 0.18 -14.01
CA GLU A 104 -3.85 1.26 -14.10
C GLU A 104 -2.76 1.09 -13.05
N ILE A 105 -1.52 1.28 -13.46
CA ILE A 105 -0.35 1.24 -12.60
C ILE A 105 0.38 2.56 -12.77
N ALA A 106 0.50 3.32 -11.70
CA ALA A 106 1.16 4.61 -11.69
C ALA A 106 2.40 4.57 -10.81
N VAL A 107 3.53 5.00 -11.34
CA VAL A 107 4.74 5.25 -10.57
C VAL A 107 4.72 6.71 -10.14
N LEU A 108 4.80 6.94 -8.84
CA LEU A 108 4.75 8.25 -8.22
C LEU A 108 6.08 8.57 -7.56
N LYS A 109 6.41 9.85 -7.51
CA LYS A 109 7.63 10.36 -6.85
C LYS A 109 7.31 11.64 -6.11
N GLY A 110 7.74 11.73 -4.87
CA GLY A 110 7.57 12.95 -4.10
C GLY A 110 7.53 12.70 -2.61
N ASP A 111 6.97 13.65 -1.90
CA ASP A 111 6.69 13.53 -0.47
C ASP A 111 5.68 12.42 -0.22
N MET A 112 5.98 11.52 0.70
CA MET A 112 5.12 10.35 0.95
C MET A 112 3.74 10.74 1.50
N GLY A 113 3.64 11.82 2.24
CA GLY A 113 2.34 12.34 2.69
C GLY A 113 1.48 12.82 1.51
N ASP A 114 2.08 13.53 0.55
CA ASP A 114 1.38 13.98 -0.66
C ASP A 114 0.99 12.79 -1.55
N VAL A 115 1.88 11.82 -1.67
CA VAL A 115 1.63 10.57 -2.41
C VAL A 115 0.44 9.82 -1.81
N GLN A 116 0.41 9.68 -0.49
CA GLN A 116 -0.70 9.02 0.20
C GLN A 116 -2.01 9.75 -0.01
N HIS A 117 -2.00 11.08 0.08
CA HIS A 117 -3.18 11.92 -0.16
C HIS A 117 -3.72 11.74 -1.58
N PHE A 118 -2.83 11.76 -2.56
CA PHE A 118 -3.20 11.51 -3.96
C PHE A 118 -3.81 10.12 -4.15
N ALA A 119 -3.16 9.09 -3.58
CA ALA A 119 -3.64 7.73 -3.66
C ALA A 119 -5.03 7.58 -3.02
N ASP A 120 -5.23 8.19 -1.85
CA ASP A 120 -6.52 8.18 -1.17
C ASP A 120 -7.61 8.81 -2.02
N ASP A 121 -7.33 9.94 -2.68
CA ASP A 121 -8.27 10.61 -3.58
C ASP A 121 -8.66 9.72 -4.75
N VAL A 122 -7.71 9.01 -5.35
CA VAL A 122 -7.98 8.11 -6.48
C VAL A 122 -8.76 6.88 -6.01
N ILE A 123 -8.32 6.24 -4.95
CA ILE A 123 -8.94 5.01 -4.43
C ILE A 123 -10.37 5.25 -3.95
N ALA A 124 -10.64 6.45 -3.41
CA ALA A 124 -11.96 6.83 -2.93
C ALA A 124 -12.95 7.14 -4.06
N GLN A 125 -12.50 7.26 -5.31
CA GLN A 125 -13.39 7.51 -6.44
C GLN A 125 -14.37 6.35 -6.62
N ARG A 126 -15.65 6.70 -6.80
CA ARG A 126 -16.69 5.71 -7.04
C ARG A 126 -16.41 4.94 -8.33
N GLY A 127 -16.37 3.61 -8.26
CA GLY A 127 -16.07 2.75 -9.40
C GLY A 127 -14.62 2.29 -9.47
N VAL A 128 -13.76 2.82 -8.63
CA VAL A 128 -12.39 2.31 -8.45
C VAL A 128 -12.41 1.13 -7.49
N ARG A 129 -11.77 0.04 -7.90
CA ARG A 129 -11.68 -1.21 -7.14
C ARG A 129 -10.22 -1.65 -7.04
N HIS A 130 -9.94 -2.47 -6.03
CA HIS A 130 -8.62 -3.09 -5.84
C HIS A 130 -7.49 -2.07 -5.76
N GLY A 131 -7.77 -0.92 -5.15
CA GLY A 131 -6.76 0.11 -4.95
C GLY A 131 -5.68 -0.32 -3.99
N HIS A 132 -4.42 -0.15 -4.38
CA HIS A 132 -3.27 -0.50 -3.55
C HIS A 132 -2.13 0.50 -3.78
N LEU A 133 -1.55 0.98 -2.71
CA LEU A 133 -0.38 1.84 -2.73
C LEU A 133 0.77 1.15 -2.02
N GLN A 134 1.89 1.01 -2.72
CA GLN A 134 3.14 0.57 -2.12
C GLN A 134 4.12 1.73 -2.10
N CYS A 135 4.57 2.13 -0.92
CA CYS A 135 5.53 3.21 -0.74
C CYS A 135 6.95 2.66 -0.65
N LEU A 136 7.86 3.31 -1.34
CA LEU A 136 9.29 3.04 -1.34
C LEU A 136 10.00 4.32 -0.91
N PRO A 137 10.08 4.57 0.40
CA PRO A 137 10.71 5.78 0.90
C PRO A 137 12.19 5.79 0.56
N LYS A 138 12.73 6.99 0.32
CA LYS A 138 14.15 7.15 0.08
C LYS A 138 14.92 6.77 1.34
N GLU A 139 15.86 5.88 1.21
CA GLU A 139 16.79 5.50 2.27
C GLU A 139 17.99 6.45 2.29
N ASP A 140 18.37 6.84 3.48
CA ASP A 140 19.57 7.64 3.69
C ASP A 140 20.84 6.77 3.73
#